data_994595aad1536d74d791628c476cd814
#
_entry.id   994595aad1536d74d791628c476cd814
#
_cell.length_a   1.000
_cell.length_b   1.000
_cell.length_c   1.000
_cell.angle_alpha   90.00
_cell.angle_beta   90.00
_cell.angle_gamma   90.00
#
_symmetry.space_group_name_H-M   'P 1'
#
loop_
_entity.id
_entity.type
_entity.pdbx_description
1 polymer ?
#
loop_
_entity_poly.entity_id
_entity_poly.type
_entity_poly.pdbx_seq_one_letter_code
_entity_poly.pdbx_strand_id
1 'polypeptide(L)'
;MRIFVSQLSQHLAQLPAVFMVFGDDILLREEARNEIRQAARQAGFDERLSLVQESPFNWNDLALECQSMSLFSSRRLIELELPNSKPGADGSAVLSELAGQLQDTILLLHGPKLAKEQTNSKWFKALDKQGLYVQAVTPEGQHYLRWLQHRLRHHGVNLQPDALHQFADLFEGNLLAADQAMAQLALLAGNRSVGGDALGRLLHNQSRYTVFQLTDALLAGHSDKALTVLNQLRQEEIAPVLINWALVRELQVLCQLQQGQQQGSNLNELFKQQRIWAKRQPLYRNCLQRLPLPRLGQLLGLCGQLELQIKGEGEAPWSGLAELCLGFNPRYPLFPAL
;
A
#
# COMPACT_ATOMS: atom_id res chain seq x y z
N MET A 1 -11.02 -21.77 6.55
CA MET A 1 -11.92 -20.60 6.79
C MET A 1 -11.27 -19.35 6.20
N ARG A 2 -12.07 -18.40 5.64
CA ARG A 2 -11.54 -17.18 4.98
C ARG A 2 -12.00 -15.93 5.72
N ILE A 3 -11.07 -15.05 6.04
CA ILE A 3 -11.32 -13.80 6.78
C ILE A 3 -10.50 -12.65 6.22
N PHE A 4 -10.85 -11.43 6.59
CA PHE A 4 -9.99 -10.26 6.40
C PHE A 4 -9.12 -10.01 7.64
N VAL A 5 -8.02 -9.26 7.48
CA VAL A 5 -7.10 -8.93 8.57
C VAL A 5 -7.83 -8.32 9.78
N SER A 6 -8.84 -7.48 9.56
CA SER A 6 -9.64 -6.86 10.63
C SER A 6 -10.40 -7.84 11.52
N GLN A 7 -10.52 -9.10 11.12
CA GLN A 7 -11.21 -10.17 11.86
C GLN A 7 -10.23 -11.13 12.54
N LEU A 8 -8.92 -10.99 12.28
CA LEU A 8 -7.91 -11.96 12.69
C LEU A 8 -7.85 -12.15 14.20
N SER A 9 -7.86 -11.07 14.97
CA SER A 9 -7.77 -11.10 16.44
C SER A 9 -8.83 -11.98 17.11
N GLN A 10 -10.03 -12.07 16.51
CA GLN A 10 -11.13 -12.91 17.01
C GLN A 10 -10.86 -14.41 16.86
N HIS A 11 -9.94 -14.79 15.99
CA HIS A 11 -9.61 -16.19 15.69
C HIS A 11 -8.28 -16.65 16.28
N LEU A 12 -7.55 -15.77 16.98
CA LEU A 12 -6.26 -16.11 17.58
C LEU A 12 -6.36 -16.79 18.95
N ALA A 13 -7.54 -16.84 19.55
CA ALA A 13 -7.78 -17.57 20.81
C ALA A 13 -7.60 -19.09 20.66
N GLN A 14 -7.83 -19.64 19.46
CA GLN A 14 -7.58 -21.02 19.10
C GLN A 14 -6.78 -21.05 17.82
N LEU A 15 -5.48 -21.27 17.93
CA LEU A 15 -4.56 -21.23 16.80
C LEU A 15 -4.73 -22.48 15.93
N PRO A 16 -5.12 -22.34 14.65
CA PRO A 16 -5.06 -23.44 13.71
C PRO A 16 -3.60 -23.77 13.38
N ALA A 17 -3.36 -25.00 12.94
CA ALA A 17 -2.01 -25.43 12.54
C ALA A 17 -1.50 -24.71 11.27
N VAL A 18 -2.39 -24.10 10.48
CA VAL A 18 -2.02 -23.40 9.24
C VAL A 18 -2.62 -22.00 9.20
N PHE A 19 -1.78 -21.04 8.89
CA PHE A 19 -2.18 -19.68 8.50
C PHE A 19 -1.71 -19.39 7.06
N MET A 20 -2.57 -18.77 6.27
CA MET A 20 -2.25 -18.31 4.92
C MET A 20 -2.55 -16.82 4.84
N VAL A 21 -1.54 -15.97 4.80
CA VAL A 21 -1.66 -14.50 4.77
C VAL A 21 -1.24 -13.99 3.40
N PHE A 22 -2.20 -13.66 2.55
CA PHE A 22 -1.93 -13.21 1.19
C PHE A 22 -2.71 -11.95 0.84
N GLY A 23 -2.07 -11.03 0.14
CA GLY A 23 -2.69 -9.80 -0.30
C GLY A 23 -1.71 -8.81 -0.90
N ASP A 24 -2.24 -7.74 -1.49
CA ASP A 24 -1.45 -6.70 -2.14
C ASP A 24 -0.95 -5.64 -1.14
N ASP A 25 -1.61 -5.53 0.00
CA ASP A 25 -1.27 -4.52 1.00
C ASP A 25 -0.16 -5.00 1.94
N ILE A 26 0.97 -4.30 1.91
CA ILE A 26 2.16 -4.64 2.68
C ILE A 26 1.92 -4.44 4.18
N LEU A 27 1.27 -3.32 4.58
CA LEU A 27 1.00 -3.03 5.99
C LEU A 27 0.13 -4.11 6.60
N LEU A 28 -0.98 -4.46 5.95
CA LEU A 28 -1.91 -5.46 6.44
C LEU A 28 -1.29 -6.86 6.51
N ARG A 29 -0.42 -7.21 5.55
CA ARG A 29 0.32 -8.48 5.61
C ARG A 29 1.25 -8.54 6.82
N GLU A 30 2.04 -7.49 7.05
CA GLU A 30 2.96 -7.45 8.18
C GLU A 30 2.22 -7.44 9.52
N GLU A 31 1.13 -6.72 9.64
CA GLU A 31 0.30 -6.72 10.84
C GLU A 31 -0.27 -8.09 11.15
N ALA A 32 -0.89 -8.74 10.15
CA ALA A 32 -1.43 -10.07 10.33
C ALA A 32 -0.34 -11.08 10.75
N ARG A 33 0.85 -11.01 10.14
CA ARG A 33 1.99 -11.85 10.52
C ARG A 33 2.44 -11.58 11.95
N ASN A 34 2.53 -10.32 12.34
CA ASN A 34 2.94 -9.94 13.70
C ASN A 34 1.94 -10.37 14.76
N GLU A 35 0.63 -10.24 14.49
CA GLU A 35 -0.43 -10.73 15.39
C GLU A 35 -0.35 -12.26 15.54
N ILE A 36 -0.18 -12.99 14.43
CA ILE A 36 -0.03 -14.47 14.47
C ILE A 36 1.23 -14.88 15.23
N ARG A 37 2.38 -14.20 15.00
CA ARG A 37 3.63 -14.45 15.73
C ARG A 37 3.47 -14.24 17.23
N GLN A 38 2.82 -13.15 17.60
CA GLN A 38 2.58 -12.83 19.01
C GLN A 38 1.66 -13.87 19.67
N ALA A 39 0.57 -14.24 19.02
CA ALA A 39 -0.34 -15.25 19.52
C ALA A 39 0.32 -16.65 19.61
N ALA A 40 1.09 -17.03 18.60
CA ALA A 40 1.86 -18.29 18.62
C ALA A 40 2.85 -18.32 19.80
N ARG A 41 3.60 -17.24 20.00
CA ARG A 41 4.53 -17.14 21.14
C ARG A 41 3.82 -17.24 22.47
N GLN A 42 2.67 -16.58 22.65
CA GLN A 42 1.87 -16.67 23.86
C GLN A 42 1.32 -18.08 24.11
N ALA A 43 1.13 -18.87 23.05
CA ALA A 43 0.71 -20.26 23.12
C ALA A 43 1.86 -21.28 23.28
N GLY A 44 3.10 -20.81 23.48
CA GLY A 44 4.28 -21.64 23.69
C GLY A 44 5.00 -22.14 22.42
N PHE A 45 4.76 -21.51 21.27
CA PHE A 45 5.53 -21.72 20.05
C PHE A 45 6.77 -20.80 20.07
N ASP A 46 7.78 -21.19 20.85
CA ASP A 46 8.91 -20.33 21.17
C ASP A 46 9.99 -20.30 20.09
N GLU A 47 10.07 -21.35 19.29
CA GLU A 47 10.99 -21.44 18.16
C GLU A 47 10.34 -20.91 16.89
N ARG A 48 11.07 -20.08 16.15
CA ARG A 48 10.62 -19.53 14.87
C ARG A 48 11.68 -19.80 13.78
N LEU A 49 11.23 -20.45 12.70
CA LEU A 49 12.00 -20.62 11.47
C LEU A 49 11.38 -19.78 10.37
N SER A 50 12.17 -18.98 9.67
CA SER A 50 11.70 -18.15 8.55
C SER A 50 12.40 -18.56 7.27
N LEU A 51 11.63 -18.92 6.26
CA LEU A 51 12.08 -19.40 4.96
C LEU A 51 11.49 -18.53 3.85
N VAL A 52 12.24 -18.38 2.77
CA VAL A 52 11.79 -17.69 1.55
C VAL A 52 11.94 -18.66 0.39
N GLN A 53 10.88 -18.81 -0.40
CA GLN A 53 10.90 -19.64 -1.60
C GLN A 53 11.67 -18.92 -2.72
N GLU A 54 12.99 -19.07 -2.73
CA GLU A 54 13.88 -18.65 -3.82
C GLU A 54 14.34 -19.86 -4.62
N SER A 55 14.72 -19.67 -5.87
CA SER A 55 15.18 -20.78 -6.71
C SER A 55 16.71 -20.94 -6.61
N PRO A 56 17.22 -22.15 -6.31
CA PRO A 56 16.49 -23.39 -6.04
C PRO A 56 15.96 -23.48 -4.59
N PHE A 57 14.70 -23.92 -4.40
CA PHE A 57 14.11 -24.17 -3.09
C PHE A 57 13.83 -25.66 -2.91
N ASN A 58 14.34 -26.25 -1.83
CA ASN A 58 14.14 -27.66 -1.53
C ASN A 58 12.87 -27.87 -0.67
N TRP A 59 11.81 -28.29 -1.29
CA TRP A 59 10.52 -28.54 -0.62
C TRP A 59 10.57 -29.70 0.38
N ASN A 60 11.48 -30.67 0.18
CA ASN A 60 11.65 -31.77 1.11
C ASN A 60 12.26 -31.29 2.45
N ASP A 61 13.12 -30.28 2.42
CA ASP A 61 13.67 -29.71 3.66
C ASP A 61 12.55 -29.04 4.47
N LEU A 62 11.61 -28.32 3.82
CA LEU A 62 10.43 -27.80 4.50
C LEU A 62 9.60 -28.91 5.13
N ALA A 63 9.38 -30.04 4.43
CA ALA A 63 8.63 -31.18 4.95
C ALA A 63 9.32 -31.78 6.17
N LEU A 64 10.63 -31.98 6.10
CA LEU A 64 11.44 -32.46 7.21
C LEU A 64 11.38 -31.52 8.41
N GLU A 65 11.51 -30.21 8.18
CA GLU A 65 11.40 -29.20 9.24
C GLU A 65 10.01 -29.20 9.90
N CYS A 66 8.94 -29.38 9.13
CA CYS A 66 7.59 -29.47 9.68
C CYS A 66 7.33 -30.75 10.49
N GLN A 67 8.05 -31.83 10.23
CA GLN A 67 7.84 -33.15 10.84
C GLN A 67 8.86 -33.44 11.94
N SER A 68 10.04 -32.79 11.92
CA SER A 68 11.09 -33.04 12.90
C SER A 68 10.80 -32.36 14.23
N MET A 69 11.05 -33.08 15.32
CA MET A 69 11.02 -32.48 16.65
C MET A 69 12.20 -31.50 16.80
N SER A 70 11.93 -30.31 17.33
CA SER A 70 13.00 -29.39 17.72
C SER A 70 13.78 -29.95 18.91
N LEU A 71 15.09 -29.72 18.88
CA LEU A 71 15.98 -30.04 20.03
C LEU A 71 15.85 -29.01 21.17
N PHE A 72 15.30 -27.84 20.90
CA PHE A 72 15.29 -26.70 21.82
C PHE A 72 13.90 -26.28 22.28
N SER A 73 12.84 -26.67 21.56
CA SER A 73 11.46 -26.33 21.86
C SER A 73 10.51 -27.47 21.48
N SER A 74 9.44 -27.66 22.27
CA SER A 74 8.39 -28.62 21.95
C SER A 74 7.45 -28.14 20.84
N ARG A 75 7.41 -26.82 20.57
CA ARG A 75 6.51 -26.17 19.60
C ARG A 75 7.20 -25.11 18.78
N ARG A 76 6.92 -25.05 17.48
CA ARG A 76 7.54 -24.09 16.59
C ARG A 76 6.57 -23.43 15.61
N LEU A 77 6.91 -22.21 15.20
CA LEU A 77 6.29 -21.47 14.09
C LEU A 77 7.24 -21.51 12.89
N ILE A 78 6.79 -22.08 11.78
CA ILE A 78 7.50 -22.06 10.50
C ILE A 78 6.81 -21.06 9.59
N GLU A 79 7.53 -20.00 9.20
CA GLU A 79 7.06 -19.00 8.24
C GLU A 79 7.67 -19.28 6.88
N LEU A 80 6.84 -19.38 5.86
CA LEU A 80 7.28 -19.51 4.47
C LEU A 80 6.73 -18.38 3.64
N GLU A 81 7.62 -17.56 3.11
CA GLU A 81 7.28 -16.58 2.11
C GLU A 81 7.24 -17.21 0.71
N LEU A 82 6.17 -16.92 -0.03
CA LEU A 82 6.00 -17.25 -1.44
C LEU A 82 6.03 -15.95 -2.26
N PRO A 83 7.19 -15.45 -2.70
CA PRO A 83 7.31 -14.14 -3.35
C PRO A 83 6.45 -14.00 -4.59
N ASN A 84 6.25 -15.09 -5.32
CA ASN A 84 5.42 -15.14 -6.54
C ASN A 84 4.02 -15.74 -6.28
N SER A 85 3.65 -16.02 -5.03
CA SER A 85 2.38 -16.67 -4.67
C SER A 85 2.13 -18.02 -5.37
N LYS A 86 3.17 -18.68 -5.88
CA LYS A 86 3.12 -19.94 -6.64
C LYS A 86 4.17 -20.92 -6.12
N PRO A 87 3.77 -21.97 -5.40
CA PRO A 87 4.73 -22.96 -4.89
C PRO A 87 5.32 -23.88 -5.99
N GLY A 88 4.77 -23.87 -7.22
CA GLY A 88 5.16 -24.82 -8.26
C GLY A 88 4.54 -26.20 -8.06
N ALA A 89 4.94 -27.18 -8.90
CA ALA A 89 4.40 -28.53 -8.85
C ALA A 89 4.84 -29.26 -7.57
N ASP A 90 6.14 -29.25 -7.27
CA ASP A 90 6.70 -29.93 -6.10
C ASP A 90 6.18 -29.30 -4.80
N GLY A 91 6.15 -27.98 -4.72
CA GLY A 91 5.60 -27.28 -3.57
C GLY A 91 4.10 -27.54 -3.38
N SER A 92 3.34 -27.64 -4.46
CA SER A 92 1.92 -27.99 -4.38
C SER A 92 1.71 -29.41 -3.84
N ALA A 93 2.57 -30.37 -4.19
CA ALA A 93 2.52 -31.73 -3.67
C ALA A 93 2.84 -31.74 -2.16
N VAL A 94 3.98 -31.15 -1.77
CA VAL A 94 4.43 -31.11 -0.38
C VAL A 94 3.45 -30.37 0.54
N LEU A 95 2.97 -29.18 0.14
CA LEU A 95 2.01 -28.42 0.93
C LEU A 95 0.66 -29.16 1.08
N SER A 96 0.25 -29.92 0.06
CA SER A 96 -0.97 -30.74 0.14
C SER A 96 -0.82 -31.90 1.12
N GLU A 97 0.37 -32.48 1.20
CA GLU A 97 0.68 -33.59 2.11
C GLU A 97 0.85 -33.11 3.55
N LEU A 98 1.51 -31.99 3.77
CA LEU A 98 1.69 -31.38 5.09
C LEU A 98 0.35 -31.00 5.74
N ALA A 99 -0.69 -30.74 4.92
CA ALA A 99 -2.04 -30.52 5.45
C ALA A 99 -2.50 -31.75 6.24
N GLY A 100 -2.64 -31.60 7.56
CA GLY A 100 -3.06 -32.68 8.45
C GLY A 100 -1.96 -33.49 9.12
N GLN A 101 -0.72 -33.20 8.82
CA GLN A 101 0.45 -33.87 9.47
C GLN A 101 1.16 -32.96 10.48
N LEU A 102 0.76 -31.68 10.59
CA LEU A 102 1.37 -30.72 11.49
C LEU A 102 1.00 -31.02 12.95
N GLN A 103 1.99 -31.43 13.74
CA GLN A 103 1.88 -31.63 15.19
C GLN A 103 2.86 -30.66 15.88
N ASP A 104 2.38 -29.92 16.87
CA ASP A 104 3.20 -28.95 17.60
C ASP A 104 3.96 -27.94 16.70
N THR A 105 3.47 -27.75 15.48
CA THR A 105 4.01 -26.85 14.48
C THR A 105 2.88 -26.01 13.86
N ILE A 106 3.07 -24.68 13.82
CA ILE A 106 2.23 -23.76 13.05
C ILE A 106 2.99 -23.44 11.77
N LEU A 107 2.33 -23.65 10.61
CA LEU A 107 2.81 -23.23 9.31
C LEU A 107 2.12 -21.93 8.89
N LEU A 108 2.90 -20.85 8.77
CA LEU A 108 2.45 -19.56 8.29
C LEU A 108 2.97 -19.32 6.87
N LEU A 109 2.10 -19.43 5.88
CA LEU A 109 2.40 -19.09 4.49
C LEU A 109 2.01 -17.63 4.23
N HIS A 110 2.85 -16.88 3.56
CA HIS A 110 2.52 -15.51 3.20
C HIS A 110 3.12 -15.10 1.85
N GLY A 111 2.54 -14.04 1.26
CA GLY A 111 2.99 -13.53 -0.03
C GLY A 111 2.03 -12.52 -0.64
N PRO A 112 2.27 -12.10 -1.89
CA PRO A 112 1.34 -11.27 -2.65
C PRO A 112 -0.01 -11.95 -2.85
N LYS A 113 -0.99 -11.21 -3.36
CA LYS A 113 -2.35 -11.71 -3.60
C LYS A 113 -2.36 -12.96 -4.48
N LEU A 114 -3.07 -13.97 -4.02
CA LEU A 114 -3.28 -15.20 -4.77
C LEU A 114 -4.21 -14.96 -5.95
N ALA A 115 -3.80 -15.40 -7.14
CA ALA A 115 -4.69 -15.48 -8.29
C ALA A 115 -5.78 -16.54 -8.08
N LYS A 116 -6.87 -16.45 -8.84
CA LYS A 116 -8.00 -17.38 -8.74
C LYS A 116 -7.59 -18.84 -8.99
N GLU A 117 -6.62 -19.06 -9.87
CA GLU A 117 -6.05 -20.39 -10.17
C GLU A 117 -5.39 -20.98 -8.91
N GLN A 118 -4.66 -20.15 -8.14
CA GLN A 118 -3.98 -20.59 -6.91
C GLN A 118 -5.00 -20.95 -5.82
N THR A 119 -6.04 -20.14 -5.63
CA THR A 119 -7.10 -20.44 -4.65
C THR A 119 -7.95 -21.65 -5.03
N ASN A 120 -7.90 -22.11 -6.27
CA ASN A 120 -8.55 -23.32 -6.77
C ASN A 120 -7.62 -24.55 -6.79
N SER A 121 -6.32 -24.36 -6.53
CA SER A 121 -5.32 -25.43 -6.54
C SER A 121 -5.50 -26.47 -5.43
N LYS A 122 -4.87 -27.63 -5.58
CA LYS A 122 -4.93 -28.72 -4.59
C LYS A 122 -4.32 -28.30 -3.26
N TRP A 123 -3.13 -27.69 -3.28
CA TRP A 123 -2.42 -27.27 -2.06
C TRP A 123 -3.25 -26.27 -1.25
N PHE A 124 -3.82 -25.26 -1.92
CA PHE A 124 -4.61 -24.25 -1.24
C PHE A 124 -5.86 -24.88 -0.57
N LYS A 125 -6.60 -25.73 -1.31
CA LYS A 125 -7.79 -26.39 -0.79
C LYS A 125 -7.49 -27.34 0.37
N ALA A 126 -6.35 -28.02 0.34
CA ALA A 126 -5.91 -28.90 1.42
C ALA A 126 -5.65 -28.10 2.70
N LEU A 127 -4.91 -27.00 2.59
CA LEU A 127 -4.59 -26.11 3.72
C LEU A 127 -5.81 -25.31 4.22
N ASP A 128 -6.69 -24.83 3.33
CA ASP A 128 -7.90 -24.06 3.68
C ASP A 128 -8.90 -24.89 4.55
N LYS A 129 -8.88 -26.23 4.43
CA LYS A 129 -9.71 -27.10 5.25
C LYS A 129 -9.30 -27.13 6.72
N GLN A 130 -8.04 -26.92 7.02
CA GLN A 130 -7.46 -27.04 8.36
C GLN A 130 -6.89 -25.73 8.90
N GLY A 131 -6.89 -24.69 8.07
CA GLY A 131 -6.26 -23.44 8.37
C GLY A 131 -7.17 -22.23 8.22
N LEU A 132 -6.55 -21.11 8.45
CA LEU A 132 -7.16 -19.79 8.33
C LEU A 132 -6.52 -19.03 7.14
N TYR A 133 -7.34 -18.67 6.16
CA TYR A 133 -6.92 -17.82 5.06
C TYR A 133 -7.25 -16.36 5.38
N VAL A 134 -6.22 -15.56 5.61
CA VAL A 134 -6.29 -14.13 5.95
C VAL A 134 -6.00 -13.32 4.70
N GLN A 135 -6.99 -12.55 4.26
CA GLN A 135 -6.89 -11.70 3.09
C GLN A 135 -6.38 -10.30 3.47
N ALA A 136 -5.15 -9.99 3.09
CA ALA A 136 -4.52 -8.68 3.32
C ALA A 136 -4.72 -7.77 2.09
N VAL A 137 -5.97 -7.44 1.82
CA VAL A 137 -6.40 -6.63 0.67
C VAL A 137 -6.69 -5.21 1.13
N THR A 138 -6.19 -4.22 0.39
CA THR A 138 -6.46 -2.81 0.65
C THR A 138 -7.97 -2.56 0.67
N PRO A 139 -8.54 -2.07 1.78
CA PRO A 139 -9.95 -1.76 1.85
C PRO A 139 -10.29 -0.56 0.96
N GLU A 140 -11.47 -0.57 0.35
CA GLU A 140 -11.98 0.48 -0.54
C GLU A 140 -13.28 1.09 -0.01
N GLY A 141 -13.58 2.31 -0.43
CA GLY A 141 -14.84 3.01 -0.15
C GLY A 141 -15.17 3.06 1.34
N GLN A 142 -16.36 2.57 1.75
CA GLN A 142 -16.80 2.58 3.14
C GLN A 142 -15.94 1.70 4.07
N HIS A 143 -15.33 0.64 3.55
CA HIS A 143 -14.42 -0.21 4.34
C HIS A 143 -13.11 0.52 4.64
N TYR A 144 -12.61 1.31 3.70
CA TYR A 144 -11.44 2.17 3.91
C TYR A 144 -11.70 3.25 4.97
N LEU A 145 -12.84 3.94 4.92
CA LEU A 145 -13.21 4.93 5.94
C LEU A 145 -13.34 4.32 7.33
N ARG A 146 -13.90 3.11 7.46
CA ARG A 146 -13.96 2.38 8.74
C ARG A 146 -12.58 2.01 9.25
N TRP A 147 -11.70 1.55 8.36
CA TRP A 147 -10.32 1.24 8.70
C TRP A 147 -9.59 2.50 9.21
N LEU A 148 -9.71 3.63 8.51
CA LEU A 148 -9.15 4.91 8.94
C LEU A 148 -9.63 5.32 10.33
N GLN A 149 -10.94 5.30 10.55
CA GLN A 149 -11.53 5.68 11.85
C GLN A 149 -11.07 4.78 12.98
N HIS A 150 -10.95 3.47 12.72
CA HIS A 150 -10.42 2.53 13.71
C HIS A 150 -8.95 2.84 14.02
N ARG A 151 -8.17 3.09 12.98
CA ARG A 151 -6.73 3.36 13.09
C ARG A 151 -6.44 4.69 13.79
N LEU A 152 -7.17 5.74 13.45
CA LEU A 152 -7.09 7.04 14.13
C LEU A 152 -7.36 6.92 15.65
N ARG A 153 -8.38 6.14 16.04
CA ARG A 153 -8.65 5.86 17.46
C ARG A 153 -7.50 5.12 18.12
N HIS A 154 -6.88 4.17 17.44
CA HIS A 154 -5.73 3.43 17.96
C HIS A 154 -4.53 4.37 18.20
N HIS A 155 -4.29 5.32 17.30
CA HIS A 155 -3.26 6.36 17.46
C HIS A 155 -3.66 7.49 18.41
N GLY A 156 -4.88 7.50 18.95
CA GLY A 156 -5.38 8.59 19.80
C GLY A 156 -5.62 9.91 19.07
N VAL A 157 -5.78 9.85 17.74
CA VAL A 157 -6.00 11.04 16.89
C VAL A 157 -7.49 11.25 16.68
N ASN A 158 -7.97 12.47 16.94
CA ASN A 158 -9.34 12.88 16.70
C ASN A 158 -9.40 13.87 15.53
N LEU A 159 -9.90 13.45 14.38
CA LEU A 159 -10.13 14.29 13.21
C LEU A 159 -11.61 14.72 13.16
N GLN A 160 -11.86 16.00 12.87
CA GLN A 160 -13.20 16.47 12.52
C GLN A 160 -13.65 15.86 11.18
N PRO A 161 -14.94 15.82 10.86
CA PRO A 161 -15.44 15.17 9.64
C PRO A 161 -14.81 15.67 8.36
N ASP A 162 -14.58 16.99 8.24
CA ASP A 162 -13.89 17.61 7.11
C ASP A 162 -12.44 17.16 6.99
N ALA A 163 -11.70 17.15 8.11
CA ALA A 163 -10.32 16.66 8.18
C ALA A 163 -10.22 15.16 7.88
N LEU A 164 -11.20 14.36 8.35
CA LEU A 164 -11.22 12.92 8.06
C LEU A 164 -11.38 12.64 6.57
N HIS A 165 -12.30 13.35 5.90
CA HIS A 165 -12.45 13.20 4.45
C HIS A 165 -11.20 13.65 3.70
N GLN A 166 -10.61 14.77 4.11
CA GLN A 166 -9.36 15.26 3.56
C GLN A 166 -8.25 14.22 3.70
N PHE A 167 -8.09 13.67 4.89
CA PHE A 167 -7.09 12.64 5.19
C PHE A 167 -7.36 11.36 4.37
N ALA A 168 -8.62 10.95 4.27
CA ALA A 168 -9.00 9.80 3.47
C ALA A 168 -8.61 9.96 2.00
N ASP A 169 -8.95 11.12 1.41
CA ASP A 169 -8.64 11.40 0.00
C ASP A 169 -7.13 11.48 -0.26
N LEU A 170 -6.35 11.93 0.74
CA LEU A 170 -4.89 12.03 0.65
C LEU A 170 -4.18 10.69 0.58
N PHE A 171 -4.67 9.71 1.32
CA PHE A 171 -3.99 8.44 1.53
C PHE A 171 -4.74 7.23 0.97
N GLU A 172 -5.82 7.44 0.16
CA GLU A 172 -6.56 6.34 -0.46
C GLU A 172 -5.63 5.46 -1.30
N GLY A 173 -5.64 4.15 -1.02
CA GLY A 173 -4.78 3.18 -1.68
C GLY A 173 -3.35 3.05 -1.12
N ASN A 174 -2.97 3.86 -0.11
CA ASN A 174 -1.66 3.76 0.54
C ASN A 174 -1.81 3.73 2.07
N LEU A 175 -2.14 2.55 2.61
CA LEU A 175 -2.39 2.38 4.05
C LEU A 175 -1.14 2.62 4.88
N LEU A 176 0.05 2.26 4.38
CA LEU A 176 1.30 2.47 5.11
C LEU A 176 1.58 3.96 5.31
N ALA A 177 1.43 4.77 4.26
CA ALA A 177 1.59 6.22 4.38
C ALA A 177 0.51 6.85 5.28
N ALA A 178 -0.73 6.34 5.21
CA ALA A 178 -1.81 6.76 6.11
C ALA A 178 -1.46 6.51 7.57
N ASP A 179 -0.98 5.31 7.89
CA ASP A 179 -0.62 4.92 9.25
C ASP A 179 0.55 5.75 9.80
N GLN A 180 1.59 5.96 8.99
CA GLN A 180 2.73 6.82 9.36
C GLN A 180 2.28 8.26 9.60
N ALA A 181 1.41 8.81 8.76
CA ALA A 181 0.87 10.15 8.94
C ALA A 181 0.01 10.26 10.21
N MET A 182 -0.76 9.23 10.57
CA MET A 182 -1.53 9.18 11.82
C MET A 182 -0.62 9.15 13.05
N ALA A 183 0.46 8.35 13.01
CA ALA A 183 1.46 8.33 14.08
C ALA A 183 2.09 9.71 14.29
N GLN A 184 2.41 10.43 13.21
CA GLN A 184 2.92 11.80 13.28
C GLN A 184 1.88 12.77 13.83
N LEU A 185 0.63 12.68 13.37
CA LEU A 185 -0.45 13.52 13.89
C LEU A 185 -0.67 13.31 15.39
N ALA A 186 -0.54 12.08 15.87
CA ALA A 186 -0.64 11.77 17.32
C ALA A 186 0.40 12.54 18.12
N LEU A 187 1.64 12.61 17.63
CA LEU A 187 2.72 13.36 18.29
C LEU A 187 2.49 14.88 18.28
N LEU A 188 1.95 15.42 17.15
CA LEU A 188 1.81 16.85 16.95
C LEU A 188 0.53 17.44 17.53
N ALA A 189 -0.58 16.73 17.42
CA ALA A 189 -1.89 17.19 17.84
C ALA A 189 -2.15 16.93 19.34
N GLY A 190 -1.50 15.91 19.91
CA GLY A 190 -1.85 15.41 21.24
C GLY A 190 -3.34 15.06 21.31
N ASN A 191 -4.01 15.43 22.40
CA ASN A 191 -5.45 15.15 22.59
C ASN A 191 -6.40 16.15 21.92
N ARG A 192 -5.89 17.04 21.03
CA ARG A 192 -6.72 18.08 20.39
C ARG A 192 -7.46 17.50 19.19
N SER A 193 -8.71 17.95 18.99
CA SER A 193 -9.44 17.66 17.74
C SER A 193 -8.89 18.49 16.61
N VAL A 194 -8.59 17.85 15.47
CA VAL A 194 -7.95 18.45 14.31
C VAL A 194 -8.98 18.67 13.20
N GLY A 195 -9.23 19.93 12.84
CA GLY A 195 -10.03 20.31 11.65
C GLY A 195 -9.18 20.39 10.38
N GLY A 196 -9.82 20.53 9.21
CA GLY A 196 -9.16 20.50 7.91
C GLY A 196 -8.02 21.51 7.72
N ASP A 197 -8.21 22.75 8.15
CA ASP A 197 -7.15 23.78 8.09
C ASP A 197 -5.99 23.46 9.03
N ALA A 198 -6.26 22.86 10.20
CA ALA A 198 -5.24 22.44 11.14
C ALA A 198 -4.50 21.18 10.62
N LEU A 199 -5.22 20.25 10.02
CA LEU A 199 -4.64 19.06 9.40
C LEU A 199 -3.60 19.46 8.33
N GLY A 200 -3.96 20.37 7.44
CA GLY A 200 -3.03 20.90 6.44
C GLY A 200 -1.77 21.45 7.08
N ARG A 201 -1.89 22.30 8.12
CA ARG A 201 -0.73 22.86 8.82
C ARG A 201 0.12 21.83 9.56
N LEU A 202 -0.50 20.85 10.21
CA LEU A 202 0.21 19.79 10.95
C LEU A 202 0.97 18.86 10.03
N LEU A 203 0.39 18.50 8.88
CA LEU A 203 1.08 17.73 7.86
C LEU A 203 2.14 18.56 7.11
N HIS A 204 1.99 19.90 7.06
CA HIS A 204 2.98 20.82 6.47
C HIS A 204 4.16 21.14 7.39
N ASN A 205 3.99 21.09 8.71
CA ASN A 205 5.00 21.59 9.66
C ASN A 205 6.21 20.67 9.88
N GLN A 206 6.25 19.48 9.28
CA GLN A 206 7.39 18.58 9.41
C GLN A 206 8.36 18.60 8.24
N SER A 207 7.91 19.03 7.07
CA SER A 207 8.79 19.42 5.99
C SER A 207 8.48 20.86 5.60
N ARG A 208 9.47 21.68 5.35
CA ARG A 208 9.28 23.03 4.79
C ARG A 208 8.45 22.99 3.52
N TYR A 209 8.43 21.83 2.86
CA TYR A 209 7.64 21.57 1.66
C TYR A 209 7.04 20.16 1.71
N THR A 210 5.82 20.01 1.20
CA THR A 210 5.12 18.74 1.13
C THR A 210 4.91 18.30 -0.32
N VAL A 211 4.65 17.02 -0.51
CA VAL A 211 4.26 16.49 -1.83
C VAL A 211 3.02 17.20 -2.39
N PHE A 212 2.13 17.70 -1.51
CA PHE A 212 0.95 18.48 -1.92
C PHE A 212 1.30 19.87 -2.45
N GLN A 213 2.30 20.51 -1.87
CA GLN A 213 2.79 21.78 -2.41
C GLN A 213 3.44 21.60 -3.78
N LEU A 214 4.07 20.41 -4.00
CA LEU A 214 4.56 20.04 -5.32
C LEU A 214 3.39 19.94 -6.31
N THR A 215 2.37 19.13 -5.99
CA THR A 215 1.21 18.96 -6.89
C THR A 215 0.45 20.25 -7.11
N ASP A 216 0.25 21.08 -6.08
CA ASP A 216 -0.39 22.40 -6.22
C ASP A 216 0.40 23.35 -7.10
N ALA A 217 1.75 23.38 -6.98
CA ALA A 217 2.61 24.16 -7.85
C ALA A 217 2.52 23.70 -9.31
N LEU A 218 2.46 22.40 -9.57
CA LEU A 218 2.30 21.81 -10.89
C LEU A 218 0.94 22.14 -11.50
N LEU A 219 -0.14 21.97 -10.74
CA LEU A 219 -1.51 22.31 -11.16
C LEU A 219 -1.62 23.82 -11.47
N ALA A 220 -0.94 24.68 -10.70
CA ALA A 220 -0.90 26.12 -10.95
C ALA A 220 -0.01 26.49 -12.15
N GLY A 221 0.86 25.60 -12.63
CA GLY A 221 1.80 25.86 -13.73
C GLY A 221 3.08 26.56 -13.33
N HIS A 222 3.43 26.54 -12.06
CA HIS A 222 4.63 27.15 -11.51
C HIS A 222 5.79 26.17 -11.50
N SER A 223 6.40 25.90 -12.67
CA SER A 223 7.47 24.90 -12.85
C SER A 223 8.71 25.16 -11.97
N ASP A 224 9.15 26.42 -11.85
CA ASP A 224 10.32 26.76 -11.02
C ASP A 224 10.07 26.46 -9.55
N LYS A 225 8.87 26.80 -9.06
CA LYS A 225 8.46 26.48 -7.70
C LYS A 225 8.35 24.96 -7.49
N ALA A 226 7.82 24.24 -8.46
CA ALA A 226 7.71 22.77 -8.39
C ALA A 226 9.11 22.13 -8.29
N LEU A 227 10.09 22.55 -9.07
CA LEU A 227 11.47 22.07 -8.98
C LEU A 227 12.13 22.42 -7.65
N THR A 228 11.88 23.62 -7.13
CA THR A 228 12.38 24.03 -5.80
C THR A 228 11.81 23.11 -4.72
N VAL A 229 10.49 22.84 -4.75
CA VAL A 229 9.82 21.91 -3.84
C VAL A 229 10.36 20.49 -3.98
N LEU A 230 10.53 20.01 -5.21
CA LEU A 230 11.08 18.66 -5.47
C LEU A 230 12.49 18.50 -4.89
N ASN A 231 13.37 19.49 -5.09
CA ASN A 231 14.72 19.48 -4.52
C ASN A 231 14.70 19.45 -2.99
N GLN A 232 13.78 20.19 -2.38
CA GLN A 232 13.62 20.19 -0.93
C GLN A 232 13.14 18.81 -0.42
N LEU A 233 12.14 18.20 -1.09
CA LEU A 233 11.67 16.86 -0.77
C LEU A 233 12.80 15.83 -0.88
N ARG A 234 13.72 16.00 -1.84
CA ARG A 234 14.93 15.20 -1.97
C ARG A 234 15.89 15.38 -0.79
N GLN A 235 16.12 16.61 -0.37
CA GLN A 235 17.00 16.92 0.78
C GLN A 235 16.41 16.41 2.11
N GLU A 236 15.08 16.36 2.21
CA GLU A 236 14.34 15.83 3.35
C GLU A 236 14.16 14.30 3.29
N GLU A 237 14.82 13.63 2.32
CA GLU A 237 14.81 12.18 2.14
C GLU A 237 13.41 11.59 1.98
N ILE A 238 12.46 12.38 1.45
CA ILE A 238 11.11 11.87 1.17
C ILE A 238 11.19 10.77 0.11
N ALA A 239 10.58 9.64 0.40
CA ALA A 239 10.64 8.48 -0.49
C ALA A 239 10.08 8.79 -1.89
N PRO A 240 10.84 8.59 -2.98
CA PRO A 240 10.42 8.88 -4.35
C PRO A 240 9.10 8.21 -4.76
N VAL A 241 8.81 7.04 -4.18
CA VAL A 241 7.54 6.31 -4.42
C VAL A 241 6.33 7.12 -4.00
N LEU A 242 6.40 7.87 -2.90
CA LEU A 242 5.30 8.72 -2.42
C LEU A 242 5.06 9.90 -3.36
N ILE A 243 6.14 10.48 -3.88
CA ILE A 243 6.07 11.59 -4.84
C ILE A 243 5.44 11.10 -6.14
N ASN A 244 5.95 9.99 -6.69
CA ASN A 244 5.43 9.43 -7.93
C ASN A 244 3.95 9.04 -7.81
N TRP A 245 3.58 8.39 -6.71
CA TRP A 245 2.18 8.03 -6.43
C TRP A 245 1.24 9.23 -6.42
N ALA A 246 1.64 10.32 -5.75
CA ALA A 246 0.83 11.54 -5.73
C ALA A 246 0.67 12.17 -7.13
N LEU A 247 1.74 12.16 -7.93
CA LEU A 247 1.70 12.67 -9.31
C LEU A 247 0.81 11.81 -10.22
N VAL A 248 0.90 10.47 -10.10
CA VAL A 248 0.01 9.55 -10.81
C VAL A 248 -1.45 9.84 -10.50
N ARG A 249 -1.79 9.99 -9.21
CA ARG A 249 -3.16 10.29 -8.77
C ARG A 249 -3.68 11.59 -9.37
N GLU A 250 -2.91 12.67 -9.30
CA GLU A 250 -3.31 13.96 -9.87
C GLU A 250 -3.51 13.88 -11.39
N LEU A 251 -2.61 13.19 -12.09
CA LEU A 251 -2.72 13.00 -13.55
C LEU A 251 -3.94 12.15 -13.92
N GLN A 252 -4.25 11.10 -13.16
CA GLN A 252 -5.46 10.29 -13.38
C GLN A 252 -6.73 11.12 -13.22
N VAL A 253 -6.81 11.93 -12.17
CA VAL A 253 -7.94 12.85 -11.95
C VAL A 253 -8.06 13.84 -13.12
N LEU A 254 -6.95 14.45 -13.56
CA LEU A 254 -6.94 15.36 -14.71
C LEU A 254 -7.44 14.68 -16.00
N CYS A 255 -7.00 13.42 -16.26
CA CYS A 255 -7.47 12.65 -17.41
C CYS A 255 -8.99 12.42 -17.35
N GLN A 256 -9.51 12.02 -16.20
CA GLN A 256 -10.95 11.78 -16.00
C GLN A 256 -11.78 13.07 -16.19
N LEU A 257 -11.30 14.18 -15.65
CA LEU A 257 -11.93 15.49 -15.85
C LEU A 257 -11.95 15.89 -17.32
N GLN A 258 -10.83 15.74 -18.02
CA GLN A 258 -10.68 16.09 -19.44
C GLN A 258 -11.59 15.21 -20.32
N GLN A 259 -11.63 13.90 -20.06
CA GLN A 259 -12.50 12.96 -20.78
C GLN A 259 -13.99 13.28 -20.53
N GLY A 260 -14.37 13.53 -19.27
CA GLY A 260 -15.74 13.91 -18.94
C GLY A 260 -16.18 15.21 -19.61
N GLN A 261 -15.30 16.22 -19.72
CA GLN A 261 -15.58 17.45 -20.47
C GLN A 261 -15.77 17.19 -21.98
N GLN A 262 -14.95 16.33 -22.58
CA GLN A 262 -15.09 15.94 -24.00
C GLN A 262 -16.42 15.21 -24.26
N GLN A 263 -16.95 14.50 -23.25
CA GLN A 263 -18.25 13.84 -23.31
C GLN A 263 -19.43 14.77 -22.98
N GLY A 264 -19.18 16.07 -22.77
CA GLY A 264 -20.22 17.07 -22.51
C GLY A 264 -20.66 17.18 -21.04
N SER A 265 -19.94 16.51 -20.11
CA SER A 265 -20.27 16.61 -18.68
C SER A 265 -19.89 17.96 -18.09
N ASN A 266 -20.70 18.43 -17.12
CA ASN A 266 -20.43 19.69 -16.43
C ASN A 266 -19.22 19.52 -15.49
N LEU A 267 -18.22 20.40 -15.61
CA LEU A 267 -16.99 20.33 -14.82
C LEU A 267 -17.25 20.41 -13.30
N ASN A 268 -18.28 21.14 -12.87
CA ASN A 268 -18.62 21.22 -11.44
C ASN A 268 -19.17 19.89 -10.89
N GLU A 269 -19.90 19.13 -11.73
CA GLU A 269 -20.37 17.79 -11.37
C GLU A 269 -19.21 16.81 -11.32
N LEU A 270 -18.29 16.88 -12.28
CA LEU A 270 -17.06 16.09 -12.28
C LEU A 270 -16.20 16.37 -11.05
N PHE A 271 -16.06 17.63 -10.62
CA PHE A 271 -15.36 17.97 -9.39
C PHE A 271 -16.02 17.35 -8.15
N LYS A 272 -17.36 17.29 -8.10
CA LYS A 272 -18.06 16.61 -6.99
C LYS A 272 -17.83 15.10 -7.02
N GLN A 273 -17.90 14.49 -8.21
CA GLN A 273 -17.64 13.05 -8.38
C GLN A 273 -16.22 12.68 -7.98
N GLN A 274 -15.23 13.50 -8.38
CA GLN A 274 -13.82 13.33 -8.03
C GLN A 274 -13.46 13.89 -6.63
N ARG A 275 -14.47 14.39 -5.88
CA ARG A 275 -14.32 14.95 -4.52
C ARG A 275 -13.27 16.04 -4.42
N ILE A 276 -13.12 16.86 -5.47
CA ILE A 276 -12.14 17.95 -5.50
C ILE A 276 -12.68 19.15 -4.71
N TRP A 277 -11.91 19.56 -3.73
CA TRP A 277 -12.28 20.66 -2.84
C TRP A 277 -12.43 21.98 -3.59
N ALA A 278 -13.38 22.80 -3.16
CA ALA A 278 -13.63 24.10 -3.76
C ALA A 278 -12.35 24.95 -3.86
N LYS A 279 -11.47 24.90 -2.85
CA LYS A 279 -10.20 25.63 -2.80
C LYS A 279 -9.19 25.17 -3.87
N ARG A 280 -9.19 23.89 -4.27
CA ARG A 280 -8.28 23.35 -5.30
C ARG A 280 -8.87 23.40 -6.72
N GLN A 281 -10.19 23.55 -6.87
CA GLN A 281 -10.85 23.58 -8.18
C GLN A 281 -10.27 24.62 -9.16
N PRO A 282 -9.87 25.84 -8.74
CA PRO A 282 -9.21 26.80 -9.63
C PRO A 282 -7.89 26.25 -10.20
N LEU A 283 -7.11 25.52 -9.42
CA LEU A 283 -5.85 24.91 -9.87
C LEU A 283 -6.08 23.88 -10.96
N TYR A 284 -7.09 22.99 -10.76
CA TYR A 284 -7.48 22.01 -11.78
C TYR A 284 -7.98 22.68 -13.05
N ARG A 285 -8.84 23.73 -12.96
CA ARG A 285 -9.31 24.48 -14.14
C ARG A 285 -8.13 25.06 -14.93
N ASN A 286 -7.17 25.67 -14.24
CA ASN A 286 -5.96 26.21 -14.86
C ASN A 286 -5.17 25.10 -15.58
N CYS A 287 -4.98 23.95 -14.92
CA CYS A 287 -4.22 22.84 -15.47
C CYS A 287 -4.90 22.23 -16.71
N LEU A 288 -6.24 22.03 -16.66
CA LEU A 288 -7.03 21.48 -17.78
C LEU A 288 -6.98 22.39 -19.02
N GLN A 289 -6.92 23.72 -18.85
CA GLN A 289 -6.75 24.66 -19.96
C GLN A 289 -5.38 24.59 -20.64
N ARG A 290 -4.34 24.19 -19.86
CA ARG A 290 -2.96 24.15 -20.35
C ARG A 290 -2.56 22.80 -20.91
N LEU A 291 -3.06 21.69 -20.34
CA LEU A 291 -2.63 20.35 -20.66
C LEU A 291 -3.73 19.56 -21.37
N PRO A 292 -3.56 19.31 -22.68
CA PRO A 292 -4.53 18.47 -23.42
C PRO A 292 -4.35 16.99 -23.05
N LEU A 293 -5.41 16.19 -23.26
CA LEU A 293 -5.44 14.77 -22.91
C LEU A 293 -4.24 13.94 -23.42
N PRO A 294 -3.74 14.12 -24.65
CA PRO A 294 -2.55 13.39 -25.09
C PRO A 294 -1.32 13.68 -24.24
N ARG A 295 -1.17 14.94 -23.78
CA ARG A 295 -0.04 15.33 -22.91
C ARG A 295 -0.15 14.67 -21.54
N LEU A 296 -1.35 14.63 -20.95
CA LEU A 296 -1.59 13.93 -19.70
C LEU A 296 -1.27 12.44 -19.80
N GLY A 297 -1.61 11.81 -20.95
CA GLY A 297 -1.25 10.42 -21.22
C GLY A 297 0.27 10.19 -21.29
N GLN A 298 1.02 11.10 -21.93
CA GLN A 298 2.49 11.04 -21.95
C GLN A 298 3.09 11.12 -20.54
N LEU A 299 2.59 12.05 -19.70
CA LEU A 299 3.05 12.20 -18.32
C LEU A 299 2.74 10.96 -17.48
N LEU A 300 1.58 10.34 -17.66
CA LEU A 300 1.25 9.05 -17.00
C LEU A 300 2.20 7.93 -17.45
N GLY A 301 2.57 7.89 -18.73
CA GLY A 301 3.57 6.95 -19.24
C GLY A 301 4.92 7.10 -18.56
N LEU A 302 5.40 8.36 -18.38
CA LEU A 302 6.62 8.65 -17.62
C LEU A 302 6.52 8.21 -16.15
N CYS A 303 5.38 8.42 -15.49
CA CYS A 303 5.17 7.92 -14.13
C CYS A 303 5.31 6.40 -14.03
N GLY A 304 4.80 5.65 -15.02
CA GLY A 304 4.93 4.20 -15.07
C GLY A 304 6.38 3.75 -15.21
N GLN A 305 7.18 4.43 -16.02
CA GLN A 305 8.62 4.17 -16.16
C GLN A 305 9.38 4.47 -14.86
N LEU A 306 9.05 5.60 -14.22
CA LEU A 306 9.61 5.96 -12.92
C LEU A 306 9.27 4.95 -11.85
N GLU A 307 8.07 4.37 -11.87
CA GLU A 307 7.68 3.32 -10.92
C GLU A 307 8.56 2.09 -11.05
N LEU A 308 8.90 1.68 -12.28
CA LEU A 308 9.84 0.58 -12.53
C LEU A 308 11.25 0.89 -12.03
N GLN A 309 11.74 2.12 -12.23
CA GLN A 309 13.03 2.56 -11.71
C GLN A 309 13.07 2.60 -10.17
N ILE A 310 11.99 3.07 -9.54
CA ILE A 310 11.87 3.15 -8.07
C ILE A 310 11.85 1.75 -7.43
N LYS A 311 11.26 0.75 -8.10
CA LYS A 311 11.16 -0.63 -7.62
C LYS A 311 12.38 -1.49 -7.98
N GLY A 312 13.25 -1.02 -8.88
CA GLY A 312 14.47 -1.70 -9.29
C GLY A 312 15.69 -1.29 -8.45
N GLU A 313 16.81 -2.00 -8.62
CA GLU A 313 18.10 -1.69 -7.98
C GLU A 313 18.89 -0.58 -8.73
N GLY A 314 18.19 0.43 -9.26
CA GLY A 314 18.78 1.50 -10.06
C GLY A 314 19.10 2.78 -9.27
N GLU A 315 19.72 3.76 -9.96
CA GLU A 315 19.93 5.10 -9.41
C GLU A 315 18.60 5.77 -9.04
N ALA A 316 18.62 6.60 -7.97
CA ALA A 316 17.44 7.28 -7.48
C ALA A 316 16.77 8.13 -8.60
N PRO A 317 15.45 8.03 -8.82
CA PRO A 317 14.73 8.53 -9.99
C PRO A 317 14.51 10.06 -9.98
N TRP A 318 15.38 10.81 -9.32
CA TRP A 318 15.18 12.26 -9.12
C TRP A 318 15.23 13.07 -10.41
N SER A 319 16.06 12.67 -11.38
CA SER A 319 16.11 13.30 -12.71
C SER A 319 14.81 13.08 -13.48
N GLY A 320 14.25 11.87 -13.44
CA GLY A 320 12.97 11.57 -14.06
C GLY A 320 11.79 12.25 -13.36
N LEU A 321 11.82 12.38 -12.04
CA LEU A 321 10.83 13.18 -11.30
C LEU A 321 10.91 14.67 -11.68
N ALA A 322 12.11 15.21 -11.89
CA ALA A 322 12.29 16.59 -12.34
C ALA A 322 11.78 16.77 -13.79
N GLU A 323 12.07 15.83 -14.68
CA GLU A 323 11.52 15.82 -16.04
C GLU A 323 10.00 15.77 -16.05
N LEU A 324 9.41 14.90 -15.22
CA LEU A 324 7.96 14.83 -15.03
C LEU A 324 7.38 16.17 -14.57
N CYS A 325 7.99 16.85 -13.60
CA CYS A 325 7.58 18.17 -13.15
C CYS A 325 7.64 19.22 -14.26
N LEU A 326 8.73 19.24 -15.04
CA LEU A 326 8.87 20.11 -16.19
C LEU A 326 7.82 19.83 -17.27
N GLY A 327 7.45 18.56 -17.41
CA GLY A 327 6.43 18.09 -18.34
C GLY A 327 5.05 18.70 -18.13
N PHE A 328 4.71 19.19 -16.95
CA PHE A 328 3.48 19.99 -16.69
C PHE A 328 3.48 21.36 -17.36
N ASN A 329 4.63 21.80 -17.87
CA ASN A 329 4.69 22.95 -18.77
C ASN A 329 4.48 22.45 -20.23
N PRO A 330 3.43 22.89 -20.93
CA PRO A 330 3.16 22.43 -22.30
C PRO A 330 4.27 22.79 -23.32
N ARG A 331 5.10 23.79 -23.01
CA ARG A 331 6.22 24.22 -23.86
C ARG A 331 7.47 23.37 -23.66
N TYR A 332 7.53 22.57 -22.59
CA TYR A 332 8.68 21.70 -22.36
C TYR A 332 8.58 20.45 -23.24
N PRO A 333 9.59 20.15 -24.07
CA PRO A 333 9.59 18.95 -24.89
C PRO A 333 9.73 17.72 -23.98
N LEU A 334 8.80 16.77 -24.07
CA LEU A 334 9.01 15.45 -23.49
C LEU A 334 9.76 14.61 -24.51
N PHE A 335 10.92 14.12 -24.14
CA PHE A 335 11.66 13.21 -24.97
C PHE A 335 10.99 11.82 -24.88
N PRO A 336 10.75 11.15 -26.02
CA PRO A 336 10.36 9.75 -25.98
C PRO A 336 11.47 9.00 -25.25
N ALA A 337 11.09 8.15 -24.30
CA ALA A 337 12.05 7.28 -23.62
C ALA A 337 12.78 6.43 -24.67
N LEU A 338 14.11 6.42 -24.58
CA LEU A 338 14.99 5.56 -25.38
C LEU A 338 14.72 4.09 -25.05
#